data_ed6261f86c9aa025c775e0b1e1165ed3
#
_entry.id   ed6261f86c9aa025c775e0b1e1165ed3
#
_cell.length_a   1.000
_cell.length_b   1.000
_cell.length_c   1.000
_cell.angle_alpha   90.00
_cell.angle_beta   90.00
_cell.angle_gamma   90.00
#
_symmetry.space_group_name_H-M   'P 1'
#
loop_
_entity.id
_entity.type
_entity.pdbx_description
1 polymer ?
#
loop_
_entity_poly.entity_id
_entity_poly.type
_entity_poly.pdbx_seq_one_letter_code
_entity_poly.pdbx_strand_id
1 'polypeptide(L)'
;MQFEKGICKIKAIILVVIVLFFVGCSANDNSQTCYLRGQMLAEQNRVADAMREYLLAVESDDDAEYVEKALCELGRLSMSRHDIQQASAYLEQAWQMANDRDDVCQKVMVLRDMGRLSRTEHQLDDALIFFAKADSLIQLSSADSLKLYVYPEYISLLMTLNRGDDARKLVSQLLSNHRSGPSCLVAGRFYLEMGITDSAEFFFQRCMETDNVNSRASAAMYLGEMSGEANDWEQAYGYAQECAALVDSAKLQMQEENANLVSSLSSQLDVERENYRLYRMMAVVIVVSILVLFFVVVFVRSHIAQLRRQQEAEQQALVNRARSSQEHLVEEFRNTRLYRQILLEESVTPEQWEEIVVYLNKNADGFSEKLVALYPAIKPQEMQSCMLLKLEFTNQQIAAILCKTQQAITNLRKRLYQKMFDKEGTADELNQFLRLFPMKKGL
;
A
#
# COMPACT_ATOMS: atom_id res chain seq x y z
N MET A 1 37.03 5.74 -0.26
CA MET A 1 36.30 6.89 -0.82
C MET A 1 34.98 6.52 -1.52
N GLN A 2 34.87 5.54 -2.43
CA GLN A 2 33.56 5.09 -2.99
C GLN A 2 32.68 4.34 -1.98
N PHE A 3 33.25 3.61 -1.06
CA PHE A 3 32.56 2.84 -0.02
C PHE A 3 31.92 3.76 1.05
N GLU A 4 32.61 4.84 1.44
CA GLU A 4 32.07 5.83 2.38
C GLU A 4 30.91 6.64 1.79
N LYS A 5 30.97 6.96 0.49
CA LYS A 5 29.84 7.60 -0.22
C LYS A 5 28.62 6.67 -0.32
N GLY A 6 28.81 5.35 -0.40
CA GLY A 6 27.74 4.36 -0.35
C GLY A 6 27.05 4.31 1.02
N ILE A 7 27.83 4.27 2.09
CA ILE A 7 27.33 4.25 3.48
C ILE A 7 26.59 5.55 3.82
N CYS A 8 27.07 6.70 3.34
CA CYS A 8 26.42 7.99 3.56
C CYS A 8 25.07 8.09 2.85
N LYS A 9 24.94 7.56 1.63
CA LYS A 9 23.66 7.47 0.91
C LYS A 9 22.67 6.54 1.61
N ILE A 10 23.14 5.42 2.15
CA ILE A 10 22.31 4.46 2.89
C ILE A 10 21.80 5.09 4.20
N LYS A 11 22.67 5.79 4.94
CA LYS A 11 22.26 6.54 6.14
C LYS A 11 21.22 7.61 5.83
N ALA A 12 21.38 8.33 4.72
CA ALA A 12 20.41 9.34 4.27
C ALA A 12 19.06 8.70 3.89
N ILE A 13 19.04 7.56 3.20
CA ILE A 13 17.82 6.83 2.85
C ILE A 13 17.13 6.30 4.11
N ILE A 14 17.87 5.73 5.05
CA ILE A 14 17.32 5.25 6.33
C ILE A 14 16.73 6.42 7.12
N LEU A 15 17.41 7.56 7.17
CA LEU A 15 16.91 8.75 7.85
C LEU A 15 15.61 9.28 7.19
N VAL A 16 15.56 9.31 5.87
CA VAL A 16 14.35 9.70 5.11
C VAL A 16 13.21 8.73 5.34
N VAL A 17 13.46 7.42 5.36
CA VAL A 17 12.44 6.40 5.67
C VAL A 17 11.95 6.54 7.11
N ILE A 18 12.85 6.78 8.06
CA ILE A 18 12.50 7.03 9.47
C ILE A 18 11.67 8.32 9.59
N VAL A 19 12.08 9.40 8.93
CA VAL A 19 11.34 10.68 8.94
C VAL A 19 9.98 10.53 8.26
N LEU A 20 9.90 9.88 7.11
CA LEU A 20 8.61 9.58 6.45
C LEU A 20 7.72 8.68 7.31
N PHE A 21 8.31 7.75 8.07
CA PHE A 21 7.58 6.90 9.01
C PHE A 21 7.06 7.70 10.21
N PHE A 22 7.84 8.65 10.75
CA PHE A 22 7.41 9.52 11.86
C PHE A 22 6.45 10.63 11.40
N VAL A 23 6.57 11.15 10.19
CA VAL A 23 5.67 12.16 9.61
C VAL A 23 4.34 11.52 9.14
N GLY A 24 4.38 10.28 8.63
CA GLY A 24 3.17 9.49 8.33
C GLY A 24 2.49 8.89 9.55
N CYS A 25 3.08 9.01 10.74
CA CYS A 25 2.57 8.53 12.03
C CYS A 25 1.98 9.61 12.93
N SER A 26 1.67 10.82 12.43
CA SER A 26 0.59 11.59 13.04
C SER A 26 -0.66 10.72 12.85
N ALA A 27 -1.28 10.29 13.95
CA ALA A 27 -2.53 9.55 13.89
C ALA A 27 -3.56 10.44 13.16
N ASN A 28 -3.66 10.31 11.84
CA ASN A 28 -4.87 10.71 11.15
C ASN A 28 -5.88 9.67 11.60
N ASP A 29 -6.70 10.07 12.57
CA ASP A 29 -7.89 9.30 12.91
C ASP A 29 -8.69 9.17 11.60
N ASN A 30 -9.12 7.96 11.26
CA ASN A 30 -9.92 7.72 10.06
C ASN A 30 -11.31 8.34 10.19
N SER A 31 -12.03 8.49 9.06
CA SER A 31 -13.37 9.07 9.02
C SER A 31 -14.34 8.39 10.00
N GLN A 32 -14.28 7.06 10.10
CA GLN A 32 -15.09 6.28 11.03
C GLN A 32 -14.83 6.66 12.49
N THR A 33 -13.58 6.71 12.91
CA THR A 33 -13.20 7.02 14.28
C THR A 33 -13.61 8.44 14.67
N CYS A 34 -13.39 9.41 13.78
CA CYS A 34 -13.81 10.79 13.97
C CYS A 34 -15.34 10.89 14.05
N TYR A 35 -16.07 10.22 13.16
CA TYR A 35 -17.53 10.20 13.17
C TYR A 35 -18.09 9.64 14.49
N LEU A 36 -17.58 8.48 14.95
CA LEU A 36 -18.03 7.86 16.21
C LEU A 36 -17.74 8.75 17.43
N ARG A 37 -16.58 9.43 17.46
CA ARG A 37 -16.29 10.42 18.51
C ARG A 37 -17.24 11.62 18.44
N GLY A 38 -17.53 12.09 17.23
CA GLY A 38 -18.52 13.14 17.01
C GLY A 38 -19.89 12.77 17.57
N GLN A 39 -20.38 11.55 17.29
CA GLN A 39 -21.63 11.03 17.84
C GLN A 39 -21.61 11.03 19.39
N MET A 40 -20.56 10.45 19.97
CA MET A 40 -20.44 10.39 21.43
C MET A 40 -20.47 11.78 22.07
N LEU A 41 -19.82 12.77 21.46
CA LEU A 41 -19.81 14.15 21.94
C LEU A 41 -21.17 14.84 21.75
N ALA A 42 -21.87 14.54 20.67
CA ALA A 42 -23.24 15.05 20.42
C ALA A 42 -24.20 14.53 21.48
N GLU A 43 -24.17 13.24 21.83
CA GLU A 43 -24.97 12.65 22.91
C GLU A 43 -24.65 13.25 24.28
N GLN A 44 -23.41 13.68 24.49
CA GLN A 44 -23.01 14.43 25.68
C GLN A 44 -23.41 15.92 25.65
N ASN A 45 -24.16 16.33 24.63
CA ASN A 45 -24.54 17.74 24.36
C ASN A 45 -23.36 18.71 24.18
N ARG A 46 -22.18 18.16 23.75
CA ARG A 46 -20.96 18.94 23.46
C ARG A 46 -20.91 19.29 21.97
N VAL A 47 -21.88 20.09 21.52
CA VAL A 47 -22.13 20.37 20.09
C VAL A 47 -20.90 20.90 19.36
N ALA A 48 -20.15 21.84 19.94
CA ALA A 48 -18.97 22.43 19.29
C ALA A 48 -17.84 21.39 19.09
N ASP A 49 -17.65 20.51 20.06
CA ASP A 49 -16.65 19.45 19.96
C ASP A 49 -17.08 18.38 18.99
N ALA A 50 -18.36 18.01 18.97
CA ALA A 50 -18.94 17.09 18.01
C ALA A 50 -18.76 17.59 16.56
N MET A 51 -19.07 18.87 16.31
CA MET A 51 -18.85 19.47 14.99
C MET A 51 -17.38 19.41 14.55
N ARG A 52 -16.44 19.60 15.47
CA ARG A 52 -15.01 19.49 15.15
C ARG A 52 -14.62 18.07 14.73
N GLU A 53 -15.10 17.05 15.44
CA GLU A 53 -14.83 15.66 15.09
C GLU A 53 -15.48 15.26 13.75
N TYR A 54 -16.70 15.74 13.48
CA TYR A 54 -17.33 15.50 12.17
C TYR A 54 -16.57 16.20 11.03
N LEU A 55 -16.03 17.40 11.25
CA LEU A 55 -15.17 18.06 10.26
C LEU A 55 -13.88 17.26 10.01
N LEU A 56 -13.25 16.73 11.06
CA LEU A 56 -12.10 15.84 10.90
C LEU A 56 -12.46 14.57 10.14
N ALA A 57 -13.65 14.02 10.34
CA ALA A 57 -14.14 12.86 9.56
C ALA A 57 -14.26 13.20 8.07
N VAL A 58 -14.72 14.40 7.72
CA VAL A 58 -14.81 14.87 6.33
C VAL A 58 -13.42 15.14 5.74
N GLU A 59 -12.50 15.71 6.52
CA GLU A 59 -11.13 15.98 6.07
C GLU A 59 -10.29 14.71 5.85
N SER A 60 -10.58 13.63 6.56
CA SER A 60 -9.88 12.35 6.41
C SER A 60 -10.14 11.69 5.07
N ASP A 61 -11.36 11.79 4.54
CA ASP A 61 -11.82 11.34 3.21
C ASP A 61 -11.39 9.91 2.82
N ASP A 62 -11.24 9.03 3.83
CA ASP A 62 -10.80 7.65 3.63
C ASP A 62 -11.95 6.63 3.58
N ASP A 63 -13.15 7.01 4.05
CA ASP A 63 -14.37 6.21 4.00
C ASP A 63 -15.59 7.07 3.67
N ALA A 64 -16.04 6.99 2.42
CA ALA A 64 -17.13 7.79 1.87
C ALA A 64 -18.45 7.64 2.64
N GLU A 65 -18.72 6.50 3.27
CA GLU A 65 -19.94 6.30 4.07
C GLU A 65 -19.94 7.15 5.32
N TYR A 66 -18.81 7.18 6.05
CA TYR A 66 -18.70 7.97 7.28
C TYR A 66 -18.53 9.47 7.00
N VAL A 67 -17.90 9.83 5.89
CA VAL A 67 -17.85 11.23 5.40
C VAL A 67 -19.25 11.76 5.14
N GLU A 68 -20.08 10.99 4.41
CA GLU A 68 -21.46 11.37 4.10
C GLU A 68 -22.31 11.51 5.37
N LYS A 69 -22.22 10.54 6.29
CA LYS A 69 -22.91 10.60 7.59
C LYS A 69 -22.47 11.83 8.39
N ALA A 70 -21.18 12.15 8.41
CA ALA A 70 -20.64 13.32 9.09
C ALA A 70 -21.19 14.64 8.49
N LEU A 71 -21.27 14.72 7.16
CA LEU A 71 -21.85 15.87 6.48
C LEU A 71 -23.34 16.06 6.84
N CYS A 72 -24.11 14.99 6.94
CA CYS A 72 -25.50 15.04 7.37
C CYS A 72 -25.62 15.56 8.81
N GLU A 73 -24.77 15.10 9.73
CA GLU A 73 -24.77 15.56 11.11
C GLU A 73 -24.33 17.04 11.22
N LEU A 74 -23.31 17.45 10.46
CA LEU A 74 -22.90 18.86 10.35
C LEU A 74 -24.04 19.74 9.84
N GLY A 75 -24.77 19.29 8.82
CA GLY A 75 -25.96 19.96 8.33
C GLY A 75 -27.01 20.15 9.41
N ARG A 76 -27.36 19.08 10.16
CA ARG A 76 -28.34 19.13 11.25
C ARG A 76 -27.89 20.03 12.42
N LEU A 77 -26.63 19.95 12.82
CA LEU A 77 -26.09 20.79 13.88
C LEU A 77 -26.03 22.27 13.47
N SER A 78 -25.70 22.54 12.20
CA SER A 78 -25.73 23.91 11.65
C SER A 78 -27.15 24.48 11.60
N MET A 79 -28.16 23.68 11.21
CA MET A 79 -29.56 24.08 11.31
C MET A 79 -29.97 24.42 12.74
N SER A 80 -29.58 23.61 13.74
CA SER A 80 -29.89 23.90 15.15
C SER A 80 -29.27 25.19 15.67
N ARG A 81 -28.17 25.63 15.06
CA ARG A 81 -27.49 26.88 15.35
C ARG A 81 -27.96 28.06 14.49
N HIS A 82 -28.97 27.85 13.66
CA HIS A 82 -29.48 28.82 12.67
C HIS A 82 -28.42 29.28 11.65
N ASP A 83 -27.39 28.48 11.40
CA ASP A 83 -26.41 28.72 10.33
C ASP A 83 -26.88 28.03 9.04
N ILE A 84 -27.82 28.72 8.39
CA ILE A 84 -28.50 28.19 7.20
C ILE A 84 -27.54 27.96 6.04
N GLN A 85 -26.57 28.86 5.84
CA GLN A 85 -25.63 28.76 4.73
C GLN A 85 -24.71 27.54 4.87
N GLN A 86 -24.18 27.32 6.07
CA GLN A 86 -23.37 26.13 6.32
C GLN A 86 -24.20 24.86 6.24
N ALA A 87 -25.42 24.87 6.78
CA ALA A 87 -26.33 23.73 6.70
C ALA A 87 -26.59 23.31 5.25
N SER A 88 -26.92 24.28 4.38
CA SER A 88 -27.13 24.04 2.93
C SER A 88 -25.88 23.44 2.28
N ALA A 89 -24.71 24.04 2.53
CA ALA A 89 -23.46 23.58 1.93
C ALA A 89 -23.11 22.12 2.32
N TYR A 90 -23.29 21.75 3.60
CA TYR A 90 -23.05 20.36 4.03
C TYR A 90 -24.08 19.37 3.45
N LEU A 91 -25.36 19.74 3.43
CA LEU A 91 -26.40 18.87 2.85
C LEU A 91 -26.26 18.70 1.35
N GLU A 92 -25.82 19.72 0.62
CA GLU A 92 -25.51 19.61 -0.81
C GLU A 92 -24.34 18.66 -1.08
N GLN A 93 -23.28 18.71 -0.29
CA GLN A 93 -22.18 17.78 -0.38
C GLN A 93 -22.63 16.36 -0.04
N ALA A 94 -23.40 16.16 1.02
CA ALA A 94 -23.99 14.86 1.37
C ALA A 94 -24.87 14.32 0.25
N TRP A 95 -25.66 15.18 -0.40
CA TRP A 95 -26.51 14.79 -1.54
C TRP A 95 -25.70 14.31 -2.74
N GLN A 96 -24.61 14.99 -3.08
CA GLN A 96 -23.72 14.58 -4.17
C GLN A 96 -23.13 13.21 -3.88
N MET A 97 -22.61 12.99 -2.68
CA MET A 97 -22.03 11.70 -2.29
C MET A 97 -23.06 10.55 -2.30
N ALA A 98 -24.26 10.76 -1.73
CA ALA A 98 -25.34 9.79 -1.75
C ALA A 98 -25.80 9.45 -3.18
N ASN A 99 -25.76 10.43 -4.08
CA ASN A 99 -26.12 10.24 -5.47
C ASN A 99 -25.06 9.44 -6.23
N ASP A 100 -23.79 9.70 -5.99
CA ASP A 100 -22.66 8.99 -6.62
C ASP A 100 -22.60 7.51 -6.18
N ARG A 101 -22.97 7.23 -4.91
CA ARG A 101 -23.03 5.88 -4.36
C ARG A 101 -24.32 5.14 -4.66
N ASP A 102 -25.32 5.82 -5.21
CA ASP A 102 -26.68 5.32 -5.42
C ASP A 102 -27.35 4.75 -4.15
N ASP A 103 -27.03 5.33 -2.99
CA ASP A 103 -27.60 4.94 -1.69
C ASP A 103 -28.98 5.58 -1.49
N VAL A 104 -30.03 4.79 -1.72
CA VAL A 104 -31.41 5.25 -1.61
C VAL A 104 -31.77 5.70 -0.18
N CYS A 105 -31.28 4.99 0.84
CA CYS A 105 -31.56 5.34 2.24
C CYS A 105 -31.00 6.72 2.58
N GLN A 106 -29.75 6.96 2.21
CA GLN A 106 -29.10 8.23 2.45
C GLN A 106 -29.72 9.36 1.60
N LYS A 107 -30.01 9.11 0.32
CA LYS A 107 -30.74 10.06 -0.54
C LYS A 107 -32.05 10.55 0.12
N VAL A 108 -32.83 9.62 0.67
CA VAL A 108 -34.10 9.95 1.33
C VAL A 108 -33.84 10.78 2.60
N MET A 109 -32.85 10.42 3.40
CA MET A 109 -32.52 11.14 4.64
C MET A 109 -32.01 12.57 4.36
N VAL A 110 -31.16 12.72 3.35
CA VAL A 110 -30.64 14.05 2.94
C VAL A 110 -31.78 14.92 2.39
N LEU A 111 -32.65 14.36 1.53
CA LEU A 111 -33.81 15.09 1.01
C LEU A 111 -34.76 15.54 2.13
N ARG A 112 -34.99 14.69 3.15
CA ARG A 112 -35.74 15.09 4.35
C ARG A 112 -35.10 16.29 5.05
N ASP A 113 -33.78 16.27 5.25
CA ASP A 113 -33.09 17.32 5.96
C ASP A 113 -33.01 18.61 5.13
N MET A 114 -32.90 18.52 3.79
CA MET A 114 -33.07 19.67 2.88
C MET A 114 -34.48 20.24 2.93
N GLY A 115 -35.51 19.39 2.98
CA GLY A 115 -36.89 19.83 3.14
C GLY A 115 -37.13 20.56 4.47
N ARG A 116 -36.52 20.09 5.57
CA ARG A 116 -36.57 20.74 6.87
C ARG A 116 -35.84 22.10 6.83
N LEU A 117 -34.67 22.16 6.18
CA LEU A 117 -33.91 23.39 6.00
C LEU A 117 -34.76 24.43 5.26
N SER A 118 -35.32 24.07 4.10
CA SER A 118 -36.18 24.97 3.29
C SER A 118 -37.40 25.44 4.09
N ARG A 119 -38.00 24.58 4.92
CA ARG A 119 -39.09 24.97 5.81
C ARG A 119 -38.69 26.02 6.85
N THR A 120 -37.44 25.90 7.43
CA THR A 120 -36.92 26.92 8.37
C THR A 120 -36.65 28.26 7.69
N GLU A 121 -36.37 28.28 6.41
CA GLU A 121 -36.21 29.47 5.57
C GLU A 121 -37.57 30.01 5.04
N HIS A 122 -38.69 29.42 5.43
CA HIS A 122 -40.01 29.75 4.92
C HIS A 122 -40.16 29.53 3.40
N GLN A 123 -39.28 28.72 2.77
CA GLN A 123 -39.33 28.32 1.36
C GLN A 123 -40.18 27.05 1.22
N LEU A 124 -41.52 27.20 1.40
CA LEU A 124 -42.43 26.05 1.55
C LEU A 124 -42.56 25.26 0.25
N ASP A 125 -42.43 25.90 -0.91
CA ASP A 125 -42.48 25.23 -2.22
C ASP A 125 -41.24 24.33 -2.43
N ASP A 126 -40.05 24.79 -2.06
CA ASP A 126 -38.84 23.99 -2.14
C ASP A 126 -38.88 22.81 -1.16
N ALA A 127 -39.35 23.05 0.06
CA ALA A 127 -39.58 21.98 1.04
C ALA A 127 -40.52 20.90 0.49
N LEU A 128 -41.62 21.33 -0.20
CA LEU A 128 -42.57 20.40 -0.85
C LEU A 128 -41.88 19.55 -1.92
N ILE A 129 -41.01 20.15 -2.74
CA ILE A 129 -40.26 19.45 -3.78
C ILE A 129 -39.34 18.39 -3.15
N PHE A 130 -38.63 18.75 -2.10
CA PHE A 130 -37.71 17.79 -1.45
C PHE A 130 -38.43 16.62 -0.79
N PHE A 131 -39.52 16.87 -0.05
CA PHE A 131 -40.31 15.78 0.54
C PHE A 131 -41.00 14.90 -0.51
N ALA A 132 -41.49 15.47 -1.61
CA ALA A 132 -42.09 14.72 -2.70
C ALA A 132 -41.05 13.82 -3.43
N LYS A 133 -39.82 14.31 -3.61
CA LYS A 133 -38.71 13.49 -4.13
C LYS A 133 -38.36 12.36 -3.17
N ALA A 134 -38.29 12.62 -1.86
CA ALA A 134 -38.02 11.60 -0.85
C ALA A 134 -39.12 10.50 -0.87
N ASP A 135 -40.42 10.90 -0.94
CA ASP A 135 -41.54 9.96 -1.04
C ASP A 135 -41.46 9.10 -2.31
N SER A 136 -41.12 9.71 -3.46
CA SER A 136 -40.96 8.98 -4.72
C SER A 136 -39.85 7.92 -4.63
N LEU A 137 -38.72 8.23 -3.99
CA LEU A 137 -37.62 7.27 -3.76
C LEU A 137 -38.05 6.14 -2.83
N ILE A 138 -38.79 6.44 -1.77
CA ILE A 138 -39.34 5.43 -0.84
C ILE A 138 -40.25 4.45 -1.58
N GLN A 139 -41.17 4.97 -2.40
CA GLN A 139 -42.09 4.15 -3.16
C GLN A 139 -41.39 3.27 -4.20
N LEU A 140 -40.40 3.81 -4.92
CA LEU A 140 -39.65 3.07 -5.93
C LEU A 140 -38.77 1.97 -5.34
N SER A 141 -38.19 2.21 -4.18
CA SER A 141 -37.27 1.26 -3.52
C SER A 141 -37.96 0.29 -2.58
N SER A 142 -39.28 0.43 -2.34
CA SER A 142 -40.02 -0.31 -1.31
C SER A 142 -39.43 -0.18 0.10
N ALA A 143 -38.74 0.93 0.38
CA ALA A 143 -38.11 1.22 1.66
C ALA A 143 -39.11 1.79 2.67
N ASP A 144 -40.16 1.05 2.94
CA ASP A 144 -41.30 1.48 3.77
C ASP A 144 -40.97 1.96 5.16
N SER A 145 -39.88 1.42 5.75
CA SER A 145 -39.38 1.84 7.08
C SER A 145 -39.00 3.33 7.11
N LEU A 146 -38.62 3.92 5.98
CA LEU A 146 -38.22 5.32 5.90
C LEU A 146 -39.42 6.28 5.98
N LYS A 147 -40.64 5.79 5.76
CA LYS A 147 -41.86 6.59 5.90
C LYS A 147 -42.00 7.20 7.30
N LEU A 148 -41.60 6.49 8.34
CA LEU A 148 -41.60 6.98 9.72
C LEU A 148 -40.71 8.22 9.94
N TYR A 149 -39.69 8.40 9.12
CA TYR A 149 -38.77 9.53 9.23
C TYR A 149 -39.16 10.72 8.35
N VAL A 150 -39.83 10.49 7.23
CA VAL A 150 -40.17 11.52 6.23
C VAL A 150 -41.63 12.02 6.37
N TYR A 151 -42.57 11.11 6.53
CA TYR A 151 -43.99 11.46 6.48
C TYR A 151 -44.47 12.40 7.58
N PRO A 152 -44.00 12.33 8.84
CA PRO A 152 -44.42 13.29 9.86
C PRO A 152 -44.16 14.74 9.46
N GLU A 153 -42.96 14.99 8.89
CA GLU A 153 -42.57 16.33 8.44
C GLU A 153 -43.31 16.74 7.17
N TYR A 154 -43.52 15.80 6.24
CA TYR A 154 -44.26 16.04 5.00
C TYR A 154 -45.73 16.32 5.23
N ILE A 155 -46.38 15.54 6.11
CA ILE A 155 -47.77 15.77 6.53
C ILE A 155 -47.93 17.16 7.18
N SER A 156 -47.03 17.51 8.09
CA SER A 156 -47.04 18.83 8.76
C SER A 156 -46.92 19.96 7.74
N LEU A 157 -46.04 19.82 6.72
CA LEU A 157 -45.92 20.80 5.65
C LEU A 157 -47.19 20.92 4.82
N LEU A 158 -47.78 19.78 4.42
CA LEU A 158 -49.02 19.75 3.64
C LEU A 158 -50.18 20.40 4.41
N MET A 159 -50.26 20.20 5.72
CA MET A 159 -51.25 20.87 6.58
C MET A 159 -51.03 22.38 6.58
N THR A 160 -49.77 22.84 6.73
CA THR A 160 -49.41 24.27 6.66
C THR A 160 -49.82 24.90 5.32
N LEU A 161 -49.76 24.13 4.23
CA LEU A 161 -50.16 24.55 2.87
C LEU A 161 -51.63 24.36 2.59
N ASN A 162 -52.47 24.01 3.57
CA ASN A 162 -53.90 23.70 3.44
C ASN A 162 -54.23 22.56 2.44
N ARG A 163 -53.29 21.62 2.26
CA ARG A 163 -53.42 20.45 1.39
C ARG A 163 -53.83 19.19 2.18
N GLY A 164 -54.88 19.27 2.96
CA GLY A 164 -55.35 18.22 3.87
C GLY A 164 -55.66 16.89 3.22
N ASP A 165 -56.14 16.88 1.98
CA ASP A 165 -56.44 15.61 1.25
C ASP A 165 -55.16 14.86 0.88
N ASP A 166 -54.11 15.54 0.51
CA ASP A 166 -52.81 14.92 0.24
C ASP A 166 -52.17 14.43 1.53
N ALA A 167 -52.25 15.20 2.61
CA ALA A 167 -51.82 14.76 3.93
C ALA A 167 -52.56 13.48 4.39
N ARG A 168 -53.88 13.40 4.18
CA ARG A 168 -54.69 12.22 4.49
C ARG A 168 -54.20 10.96 3.78
N LYS A 169 -53.78 11.08 2.51
CA LYS A 169 -53.22 9.95 1.76
C LYS A 169 -51.95 9.43 2.41
N LEU A 170 -51.04 10.35 2.81
CA LEU A 170 -49.80 9.97 3.49
C LEU A 170 -50.07 9.32 4.87
N VAL A 171 -51.02 9.86 5.63
CA VAL A 171 -51.44 9.27 6.92
C VAL A 171 -51.98 7.84 6.70
N SER A 172 -52.83 7.61 5.68
CA SER A 172 -53.33 6.27 5.39
C SER A 172 -52.22 5.30 4.97
N GLN A 173 -51.28 5.75 4.18
CA GLN A 173 -50.10 4.95 3.80
C GLN A 173 -49.19 4.64 5.02
N LEU A 174 -49.00 5.61 5.92
CA LEU A 174 -48.23 5.40 7.15
C LEU A 174 -48.86 4.35 8.04
N LEU A 175 -50.21 4.41 8.23
CA LEU A 175 -50.96 3.50 9.09
C LEU A 175 -51.12 2.09 8.48
N SER A 176 -51.09 1.95 7.14
CA SER A 176 -51.20 0.64 6.50
C SER A 176 -50.04 -0.27 6.77
N ASN A 177 -48.82 0.32 6.88
CA ASN A 177 -47.57 -0.42 7.05
C ASN A 177 -47.03 -0.41 8.48
N HIS A 178 -47.37 0.61 9.28
CA HIS A 178 -46.86 0.85 10.58
C HIS A 178 -47.93 1.32 11.57
N ARG A 179 -48.45 0.40 12.39
CA ARG A 179 -49.34 0.75 13.49
C ARG A 179 -48.57 0.88 14.81
N SER A 180 -47.55 1.68 14.78
CA SER A 180 -46.66 1.98 15.96
C SER A 180 -47.17 3.21 16.71
N GLY A 181 -46.67 3.44 17.92
CA GLY A 181 -46.95 4.65 18.69
C GLY A 181 -46.67 5.95 17.90
N PRO A 182 -45.51 6.12 17.25
CA PRO A 182 -45.24 7.28 16.43
C PRO A 182 -46.21 7.48 15.28
N SER A 183 -46.62 6.43 14.56
CA SER A 183 -47.61 6.56 13.46
C SER A 183 -48.99 6.91 13.97
N CYS A 184 -49.44 6.34 15.07
CA CYS A 184 -50.70 6.71 15.70
C CYS A 184 -50.68 8.18 16.19
N LEU A 185 -49.59 8.63 16.77
CA LEU A 185 -49.42 10.03 17.19
C LEU A 185 -49.52 11.00 16.02
N VAL A 186 -48.85 10.70 14.88
CA VAL A 186 -48.94 11.52 13.65
C VAL A 186 -50.38 11.56 13.11
N ALA A 187 -51.09 10.43 13.11
CA ALA A 187 -52.47 10.38 12.67
C ALA A 187 -53.39 11.19 13.63
N GLY A 188 -53.23 11.04 14.95
CA GLY A 188 -53.96 11.80 15.94
C GLY A 188 -53.82 13.31 15.73
N ARG A 189 -52.60 13.78 15.58
CA ARG A 189 -52.28 15.19 15.29
C ARG A 189 -52.93 15.67 14.00
N PHE A 190 -52.80 14.88 12.94
CA PHE A 190 -53.42 15.21 11.64
C PHE A 190 -54.94 15.41 11.78
N TYR A 191 -55.63 14.47 12.42
CA TYR A 191 -57.10 14.56 12.58
C TYR A 191 -57.48 15.71 13.52
N LEU A 192 -56.67 16.02 14.56
CA LEU A 192 -56.90 17.16 15.43
C LEU A 192 -56.80 18.48 14.66
N GLU A 193 -55.77 18.68 13.84
CA GLU A 193 -55.58 19.85 12.99
C GLU A 193 -56.69 19.98 11.95
N MET A 194 -57.25 18.87 11.49
CA MET A 194 -58.44 18.85 10.60
C MET A 194 -59.75 19.12 11.33
N GLY A 195 -59.77 19.27 12.65
CA GLY A 195 -60.96 19.46 13.44
C GLY A 195 -61.84 18.21 13.59
N ILE A 196 -61.31 17.02 13.33
CA ILE A 196 -62.00 15.74 13.43
C ILE A 196 -61.63 15.09 14.78
N THR A 197 -62.25 15.62 15.84
CA THR A 197 -61.90 15.29 17.25
C THR A 197 -62.08 13.81 17.58
N ASP A 198 -63.15 13.15 17.14
CA ASP A 198 -63.40 11.72 17.43
C ASP A 198 -62.29 10.83 16.85
N SER A 199 -61.79 11.13 15.64
CA SER A 199 -60.67 10.39 15.04
C SER A 199 -59.37 10.71 15.72
N ALA A 200 -59.13 11.95 16.11
CA ALA A 200 -57.93 12.35 16.85
C ALA A 200 -57.88 11.61 18.18
N GLU A 201 -58.93 11.62 18.94
CA GLU A 201 -59.06 10.90 20.24
C GLU A 201 -58.79 9.40 20.04
N PHE A 202 -59.42 8.78 19.05
CA PHE A 202 -59.21 7.35 18.76
C PHE A 202 -57.74 7.02 18.55
N PHE A 203 -57.03 7.81 17.73
CA PHE A 203 -55.62 7.54 17.44
C PHE A 203 -54.72 7.86 18.65
N PHE A 204 -55.00 8.90 19.42
CA PHE A 204 -54.25 9.16 20.64
C PHE A 204 -54.46 8.06 21.71
N GLN A 205 -55.69 7.58 21.91
CA GLN A 205 -55.93 6.44 22.81
C GLN A 205 -55.21 5.19 22.33
N ARG A 206 -55.22 4.91 21.03
CA ARG A 206 -54.47 3.81 20.45
C ARG A 206 -52.94 3.98 20.61
N CYS A 207 -52.46 5.22 20.59
CA CYS A 207 -51.05 5.51 20.90
C CYS A 207 -50.68 5.18 22.34
N MET A 208 -51.59 5.40 23.29
CA MET A 208 -51.43 5.05 24.71
C MET A 208 -51.28 3.55 24.94
N GLU A 209 -51.80 2.68 24.04
CA GLU A 209 -51.66 1.21 24.13
C GLU A 209 -50.33 0.68 23.63
N THR A 210 -49.43 1.54 23.12
CA THR A 210 -48.14 1.14 22.51
C THR A 210 -47.02 1.20 23.54
N ASP A 211 -45.90 0.49 23.25
CA ASP A 211 -44.72 0.47 24.13
C ASP A 211 -43.88 1.75 24.08
N ASN A 212 -44.08 2.63 23.10
CA ASN A 212 -43.26 3.81 22.93
C ASN A 212 -43.66 4.91 23.94
N VAL A 213 -42.87 5.04 25.00
CA VAL A 213 -43.11 5.96 26.12
C VAL A 213 -43.21 7.43 25.68
N ASN A 214 -42.35 7.86 24.73
CA ASN A 214 -42.37 9.23 24.22
C ASN A 214 -43.65 9.54 23.44
N SER A 215 -44.13 8.60 22.62
CA SER A 215 -45.38 8.75 21.90
C SER A 215 -46.58 8.75 22.83
N ARG A 216 -46.58 7.89 23.87
CA ARG A 216 -47.59 7.85 24.93
C ARG A 216 -47.66 9.17 25.70
N ALA A 217 -46.50 9.71 26.10
CA ALA A 217 -46.41 10.99 26.81
C ALA A 217 -47.05 12.13 25.99
N SER A 218 -46.71 12.17 24.67
CA SER A 218 -47.30 13.15 23.74
C SER A 218 -48.77 12.92 23.55
N ALA A 219 -49.26 11.69 23.42
CA ALA A 219 -50.67 11.37 23.28
C ALA A 219 -51.46 11.76 24.54
N ALA A 220 -50.93 11.47 25.77
CA ALA A 220 -51.54 11.89 27.02
C ALA A 220 -51.68 13.42 27.09
N MET A 221 -50.66 14.18 26.60
CA MET A 221 -50.72 15.64 26.54
C MET A 221 -51.90 16.09 25.67
N TYR A 222 -52.00 15.56 24.44
CA TYR A 222 -53.12 15.93 23.54
C TYR A 222 -54.49 15.54 24.07
N LEU A 223 -54.59 14.36 24.67
CA LEU A 223 -55.86 13.91 25.32
C LEU A 223 -56.24 14.81 26.48
N GLY A 224 -55.27 15.25 27.28
CA GLY A 224 -55.46 16.19 28.36
C GLY A 224 -55.96 17.56 27.85
N GLU A 225 -55.36 18.07 26.79
CA GLU A 225 -55.80 19.32 26.14
C GLU A 225 -57.22 19.20 25.58
N MET A 226 -57.53 18.15 24.86
CA MET A 226 -58.87 17.87 24.32
C MET A 226 -59.96 17.76 25.45
N SER A 227 -59.62 17.04 26.53
CA SER A 227 -60.52 16.93 27.71
C SER A 227 -60.73 18.29 28.38
N GLY A 228 -59.70 19.10 28.47
CA GLY A 228 -59.78 20.46 29.00
C GLY A 228 -60.71 21.39 28.13
N GLU A 229 -60.59 21.29 26.81
CA GLU A 229 -61.47 22.02 25.87
C GLU A 229 -62.93 21.55 25.95
N ALA A 230 -63.13 20.25 26.27
CA ALA A 230 -64.48 19.71 26.53
C ALA A 230 -65.03 20.02 27.94
N ASN A 231 -64.24 20.76 28.76
CA ASN A 231 -64.56 21.07 30.18
C ASN A 231 -64.61 19.84 31.11
N ASP A 232 -64.04 18.70 30.70
CA ASP A 232 -63.85 17.53 31.56
C ASP A 232 -62.50 17.62 32.32
N TRP A 233 -62.54 18.41 33.38
CA TRP A 233 -61.34 18.72 34.16
C TRP A 233 -60.82 17.52 34.96
N GLU A 234 -61.64 16.53 35.26
CA GLU A 234 -61.21 15.32 35.93
C GLU A 234 -60.36 14.42 35.01
N GLN A 235 -60.83 14.22 33.76
CA GLN A 235 -60.05 13.50 32.77
C GLN A 235 -58.79 14.29 32.34
N ALA A 236 -58.90 15.61 32.13
CA ALA A 236 -57.74 16.44 31.81
C ALA A 236 -56.65 16.36 32.88
N TYR A 237 -57.04 16.37 34.18
CA TYR A 237 -56.09 16.20 35.25
C TYR A 237 -55.46 14.81 35.27
N GLY A 238 -56.26 13.76 35.05
CA GLY A 238 -55.75 12.39 34.94
C GLY A 238 -54.70 12.22 33.85
N TYR A 239 -54.95 12.71 32.66
CA TYR A 239 -53.99 12.70 31.54
C TYR A 239 -52.77 13.56 31.81
N ALA A 240 -52.92 14.68 32.50
CA ALA A 240 -51.77 15.52 32.87
C ALA A 240 -50.82 14.79 33.84
N GLN A 241 -51.37 14.09 34.86
CA GLN A 241 -50.59 13.23 35.74
C GLN A 241 -49.89 12.08 35.02
N GLU A 242 -50.63 11.40 34.14
CA GLU A 242 -50.08 10.32 33.31
C GLU A 242 -48.96 10.84 32.38
N CYS A 243 -49.17 11.97 31.74
CA CYS A 243 -48.15 12.63 30.91
C CYS A 243 -46.90 12.91 31.74
N ALA A 244 -47.02 13.50 32.94
CA ALA A 244 -45.88 13.81 33.82
C ALA A 244 -45.10 12.53 34.20
N ALA A 245 -45.80 11.44 34.58
CA ALA A 245 -45.16 10.17 34.90
C ALA A 245 -44.46 9.54 33.68
N LEU A 246 -45.09 9.62 32.51
CA LEU A 246 -44.49 9.14 31.25
C LEU A 246 -43.27 9.98 30.80
N VAL A 247 -43.31 11.29 30.98
CA VAL A 247 -42.17 12.19 30.70
C VAL A 247 -40.98 11.83 31.60
N ASP A 248 -41.22 11.63 32.90
CA ASP A 248 -40.16 11.21 33.82
C ASP A 248 -39.58 9.84 33.42
N SER A 249 -40.44 8.89 33.07
CA SER A 249 -40.04 7.56 32.58
C SER A 249 -39.24 7.67 31.25
N ALA A 250 -39.72 8.46 30.31
CA ALA A 250 -39.03 8.72 29.03
C ALA A 250 -37.65 9.33 29.25
N LYS A 251 -37.54 10.27 30.20
CA LYS A 251 -36.27 10.91 30.55
C LYS A 251 -35.28 9.88 31.12
N LEU A 252 -35.72 9.01 31.99
CA LEU A 252 -34.88 7.94 32.55
C LEU A 252 -34.44 6.98 31.47
N GLN A 253 -35.37 6.50 30.62
CA GLN A 253 -35.05 5.63 29.49
C GLN A 253 -34.05 6.26 28.54
N MET A 254 -34.26 7.53 28.17
CA MET A 254 -33.33 8.27 27.30
C MET A 254 -31.94 8.40 27.94
N GLN A 255 -31.85 8.65 29.26
CA GLN A 255 -30.56 8.68 29.95
C GLN A 255 -29.85 7.32 29.93
N GLU A 256 -30.60 6.22 30.11
CA GLU A 256 -30.07 4.87 30.03
C GLU A 256 -29.64 4.51 28.61
N GLU A 257 -30.46 4.81 27.60
CA GLU A 257 -30.14 4.59 26.18
C GLU A 257 -28.88 5.39 25.78
N ASN A 258 -28.77 6.67 26.18
CA ASN A 258 -27.61 7.50 25.90
C ASN A 258 -26.36 6.96 26.63
N ALA A 259 -26.48 6.51 27.88
CA ALA A 259 -25.36 5.92 28.60
C ALA A 259 -24.88 4.63 27.92
N ASN A 260 -25.82 3.77 27.47
CA ASN A 260 -25.52 2.56 26.73
C ASN A 260 -24.89 2.85 25.37
N LEU A 261 -25.41 3.85 24.64
CA LEU A 261 -24.84 4.29 23.36
C LEU A 261 -23.41 4.82 23.55
N VAL A 262 -23.18 5.72 24.50
CA VAL A 262 -21.85 6.26 24.82
C VAL A 262 -20.89 5.10 25.21
N SER A 263 -21.35 4.15 26.00
CA SER A 263 -20.56 2.97 26.39
C SER A 263 -20.22 2.11 25.17
N SER A 264 -21.18 1.84 24.29
CA SER A 264 -20.96 1.04 23.08
C SER A 264 -20.02 1.74 22.11
N LEU A 265 -20.20 3.05 21.89
CA LEU A 265 -19.31 3.86 21.04
C LEU A 265 -17.89 3.94 21.61
N SER A 266 -17.74 4.10 22.95
CA SER A 266 -16.43 4.09 23.58
C SER A 266 -15.71 2.74 23.40
N SER A 267 -16.43 1.61 23.50
CA SER A 267 -15.87 0.28 23.28
C SER A 267 -15.45 0.07 21.82
N GLN A 268 -16.23 0.55 20.86
CA GLN A 268 -15.86 0.53 19.42
C GLN A 268 -14.60 1.35 19.17
N LEU A 269 -14.50 2.55 19.72
CA LEU A 269 -13.31 3.39 19.62
C LEU A 269 -12.06 2.73 20.24
N ASP A 270 -12.21 2.00 21.35
CA ASP A 270 -11.09 1.30 21.97
C ASP A 270 -10.62 0.12 21.10
N VAL A 271 -11.54 -0.63 20.49
CA VAL A 271 -11.22 -1.70 19.54
C VAL A 271 -10.48 -1.12 18.31
N GLU A 272 -10.97 0.00 17.76
CA GLU A 272 -10.30 0.67 16.63
C GLU A 272 -8.89 1.12 17.00
N ARG A 273 -8.69 1.71 18.18
CA ARG A 273 -7.36 2.08 18.69
C ARG A 273 -6.41 0.89 18.81
N GLU A 274 -6.91 -0.25 19.32
CA GLU A 274 -6.10 -1.47 19.43
C GLU A 274 -5.73 -2.03 18.05
N ASN A 275 -6.68 -2.08 17.12
CA ASN A 275 -6.42 -2.48 15.74
C ASN A 275 -5.35 -1.59 15.09
N TYR A 276 -5.47 -0.27 15.24
CA TYR A 276 -4.48 0.66 14.71
C TYR A 276 -3.09 0.46 15.31
N ARG A 277 -2.99 0.19 16.63
CA ARG A 277 -1.72 -0.16 17.28
C ARG A 277 -1.12 -1.44 16.70
N LEU A 278 -1.92 -2.47 16.44
CA LEU A 278 -1.48 -3.73 15.84
C LEU A 278 -0.96 -3.52 14.41
N TYR A 279 -1.70 -2.78 13.57
CA TYR A 279 -1.24 -2.46 12.21
C TYR A 279 0.08 -1.69 12.21
N ARG A 280 0.22 -0.73 13.13
CA ARG A 280 1.46 0.04 13.29
C ARG A 280 2.63 -0.86 13.70
N MET A 281 2.45 -1.77 14.65
CA MET A 281 3.49 -2.72 15.04
C MET A 281 3.86 -3.66 13.89
N MET A 282 2.89 -4.18 13.13
CA MET A 282 3.16 -5.01 11.95
C MET A 282 3.96 -4.25 10.89
N ALA A 283 3.61 -3.00 10.62
CA ALA A 283 4.34 -2.16 9.68
C ALA A 283 5.80 -1.96 10.10
N VAL A 284 6.08 -1.73 11.39
CA VAL A 284 7.45 -1.64 11.93
C VAL A 284 8.22 -2.95 11.71
N VAL A 285 7.61 -4.09 12.01
CA VAL A 285 8.24 -5.41 11.82
C VAL A 285 8.58 -5.65 10.34
N ILE A 286 7.68 -5.30 9.42
CA ILE A 286 7.92 -5.43 7.98
C ILE A 286 9.11 -4.57 7.54
N VAL A 287 9.15 -3.30 7.96
CA VAL A 287 10.25 -2.38 7.60
C VAL A 287 11.59 -2.89 8.15
N VAL A 288 11.63 -3.34 9.41
CA VAL A 288 12.84 -3.91 10.01
C VAL A 288 13.29 -5.17 9.27
N SER A 289 12.35 -6.05 8.88
CA SER A 289 12.66 -7.27 8.12
C SER A 289 13.27 -6.95 6.74
N ILE A 290 12.73 -5.97 6.04
CA ILE A 290 13.27 -5.50 4.74
C ILE A 290 14.68 -4.94 4.91
N LEU A 291 14.93 -4.16 5.97
CA LEU A 291 16.25 -3.62 6.25
C LEU A 291 17.27 -4.74 6.55
N VAL A 292 16.89 -5.72 7.35
CA VAL A 292 17.76 -6.89 7.64
C VAL A 292 18.10 -7.64 6.35
N LEU A 293 17.12 -7.94 5.52
CA LEU A 293 17.34 -8.60 4.22
C LEU A 293 18.27 -7.78 3.32
N PHE A 294 18.09 -6.48 3.26
CA PHE A 294 18.97 -5.59 2.51
C PHE A 294 20.42 -5.67 3.00
N PHE A 295 20.64 -5.61 4.31
CA PHE A 295 21.99 -5.75 4.89
C PHE A 295 22.61 -7.10 4.60
N VAL A 296 21.85 -8.19 4.68
CA VAL A 296 22.32 -9.54 4.33
C VAL A 296 22.77 -9.59 2.87
N VAL A 297 21.98 -9.07 1.94
CA VAL A 297 22.31 -9.03 0.51
C VAL A 297 23.58 -8.21 0.24
N VAL A 298 23.72 -7.05 0.89
CA VAL A 298 24.93 -6.21 0.77
C VAL A 298 26.14 -6.92 1.33
N PHE A 299 26.01 -7.57 2.48
CA PHE A 299 27.10 -8.33 3.11
C PHE A 299 27.54 -9.49 2.23
N VAL A 300 26.62 -10.30 1.73
CA VAL A 300 26.93 -11.43 0.83
C VAL A 300 27.61 -10.96 -0.46
N ARG A 301 27.11 -9.90 -1.09
CA ARG A 301 27.74 -9.32 -2.29
C ARG A 301 29.17 -8.82 -2.01
N SER A 302 29.37 -8.16 -0.90
CA SER A 302 30.69 -7.66 -0.49
C SER A 302 31.67 -8.83 -0.24
N HIS A 303 31.21 -9.88 0.40
CA HIS A 303 32.02 -11.07 0.67
C HIS A 303 32.38 -11.82 -0.63
N ILE A 304 31.45 -12.00 -1.54
CA ILE A 304 31.71 -12.60 -2.87
C ILE A 304 32.71 -11.74 -3.65
N ALA A 305 32.57 -10.43 -3.63
CA ALA A 305 33.51 -9.54 -4.31
C ALA A 305 34.94 -9.64 -3.72
N GLN A 306 35.07 -9.82 -2.41
CA GLN A 306 36.36 -10.02 -1.74
C GLN A 306 36.98 -11.34 -2.14
N LEU A 307 36.22 -12.43 -2.16
CA LEU A 307 36.72 -13.75 -2.61
C LEU A 307 37.19 -13.73 -4.08
N ARG A 308 36.45 -13.07 -4.96
CA ARG A 308 36.85 -12.90 -6.38
C ARG A 308 38.18 -12.16 -6.50
N ARG A 309 38.38 -11.07 -5.75
CA ARG A 309 39.63 -10.31 -5.76
C ARG A 309 40.80 -11.14 -5.26
N GLN A 310 40.61 -11.99 -4.25
CA GLN A 310 41.64 -12.92 -3.77
C GLN A 310 42.04 -13.93 -4.85
N GLN A 311 41.06 -14.57 -5.53
CA GLN A 311 41.31 -15.50 -6.63
C GLN A 311 42.07 -14.85 -7.79
N GLU A 312 41.65 -13.64 -8.19
CA GLU A 312 42.33 -12.88 -9.25
C GLU A 312 43.77 -12.54 -8.87
N ALA A 313 44.02 -12.16 -7.62
CA ALA A 313 45.34 -11.86 -7.12
C ALA A 313 46.25 -13.10 -7.08
N GLU A 314 45.71 -14.27 -6.69
CA GLU A 314 46.45 -15.54 -6.71
C GLU A 314 46.80 -15.96 -8.15
N GLN A 315 45.87 -15.88 -9.06
CA GLN A 315 46.11 -16.17 -10.48
C GLN A 315 47.19 -15.25 -11.06
N GLN A 316 47.13 -13.97 -10.77
CA GLN A 316 48.09 -13.00 -11.24
C GLN A 316 49.51 -13.28 -10.63
N ALA A 317 49.57 -13.70 -9.39
CA ALA A 317 50.82 -14.08 -8.73
C ALA A 317 51.44 -15.34 -9.38
N LEU A 318 50.64 -16.33 -9.74
CA LEU A 318 51.10 -17.52 -10.47
C LEU A 318 51.65 -17.18 -11.87
N VAL A 319 50.94 -16.35 -12.62
CA VAL A 319 51.40 -15.89 -13.95
C VAL A 319 52.73 -15.12 -13.83
N ASN A 320 52.84 -14.22 -12.86
CA ASN A 320 54.07 -13.46 -12.63
C ASN A 320 55.24 -14.37 -12.26
N ARG A 321 55.04 -15.40 -11.42
CA ARG A 321 56.09 -16.39 -11.09
C ARG A 321 56.55 -17.16 -12.31
N ALA A 322 55.56 -17.63 -13.15
CA ALA A 322 55.88 -18.35 -14.36
C ALA A 322 56.71 -17.49 -15.35
N ARG A 323 56.37 -16.21 -15.44
CA ARG A 323 57.12 -15.24 -16.27
C ARG A 323 58.54 -15.01 -15.78
N SER A 324 58.72 -14.78 -14.48
CA SER A 324 60.05 -14.60 -13.89
C SER A 324 60.89 -15.84 -14.08
N SER A 325 60.34 -17.04 -13.91
CA SER A 325 61.06 -18.30 -14.13
C SER A 325 61.47 -18.46 -15.59
N GLN A 326 60.63 -18.03 -16.53
CA GLN A 326 60.94 -18.04 -17.95
C GLN A 326 62.06 -17.06 -18.31
N GLU A 327 62.04 -15.86 -17.79
CA GLU A 327 63.09 -14.85 -17.99
C GLU A 327 64.46 -15.35 -17.48
N HIS A 328 64.46 -15.95 -16.31
CA HIS A 328 65.68 -16.55 -15.72
C HIS A 328 66.21 -17.70 -16.58
N LEU A 329 65.35 -18.61 -17.03
CA LEU A 329 65.69 -19.71 -17.94
C LEU A 329 66.41 -19.23 -19.21
N VAL A 330 65.83 -18.20 -19.84
CA VAL A 330 66.34 -17.62 -21.09
C VAL A 330 67.69 -16.90 -20.85
N GLU A 331 67.80 -16.17 -19.76
CA GLU A 331 69.03 -15.43 -19.41
C GLU A 331 70.16 -16.38 -19.11
N GLU A 332 69.95 -17.44 -18.33
CA GLU A 332 70.93 -18.50 -18.07
C GLU A 332 71.39 -19.19 -19.38
N PHE A 333 70.41 -19.50 -20.27
CA PHE A 333 70.77 -20.13 -21.57
C PHE A 333 71.63 -19.22 -22.44
N ARG A 334 71.31 -17.92 -22.49
CA ARG A 334 72.10 -16.92 -23.26
C ARG A 334 73.54 -16.81 -22.77
N ASN A 335 73.83 -17.09 -21.55
CA ASN A 335 75.17 -17.08 -20.93
C ASN A 335 75.96 -18.37 -21.25
N THR A 336 75.35 -19.42 -21.82
CA THR A 336 76.01 -20.67 -22.14
C THR A 336 76.91 -20.54 -23.40
N ARG A 337 77.91 -21.42 -23.45
CA ARG A 337 78.75 -21.56 -24.64
C ARG A 337 77.95 -22.07 -25.84
N LEU A 338 77.01 -22.94 -25.61
CA LEU A 338 76.12 -23.51 -26.61
C LEU A 338 75.33 -22.40 -27.37
N TYR A 339 74.71 -21.43 -26.65
CA TYR A 339 73.97 -20.32 -27.26
C TYR A 339 74.87 -19.48 -28.19
N ARG A 340 76.09 -19.17 -27.77
CA ARG A 340 77.04 -18.40 -28.56
C ARG A 340 77.45 -19.14 -29.84
N GLN A 341 77.68 -20.45 -29.76
CA GLN A 341 78.02 -21.29 -30.90
C GLN A 341 76.86 -21.33 -31.93
N ILE A 342 75.68 -21.57 -31.47
CA ILE A 342 74.46 -21.59 -32.31
C ILE A 342 74.30 -20.23 -33.07
N LEU A 343 74.53 -19.13 -32.40
CA LEU A 343 74.44 -17.79 -33.05
C LEU A 343 75.53 -17.53 -34.05
N LEU A 344 76.76 -18.07 -33.86
CA LEU A 344 77.90 -17.88 -34.80
C LEU A 344 77.80 -18.75 -36.01
N GLU A 345 77.29 -19.99 -35.86
CA GLU A 345 77.25 -21.00 -36.94
C GLU A 345 75.91 -20.97 -37.72
N GLU A 346 74.90 -20.26 -37.21
CA GLU A 346 73.52 -20.23 -37.73
C GLU A 346 72.95 -21.61 -38.03
N SER A 347 73.50 -22.65 -37.39
CA SER A 347 73.10 -24.06 -37.53
C SER A 347 73.25 -24.78 -36.18
N VAL A 348 72.55 -25.92 -36.05
CA VAL A 348 72.58 -26.77 -34.84
C VAL A 348 72.87 -28.19 -35.22
N THR A 349 74.00 -28.74 -34.73
CA THR A 349 74.39 -30.13 -34.94
C THR A 349 73.50 -31.11 -34.17
N PRO A 350 73.45 -32.42 -34.52
CA PRO A 350 72.68 -33.39 -33.77
C PRO A 350 73.08 -33.46 -32.29
N GLU A 351 74.36 -33.34 -31.96
CA GLU A 351 74.84 -33.33 -30.57
C GLU A 351 74.36 -32.07 -29.78
N GLN A 352 74.37 -30.92 -30.48
CA GLN A 352 73.87 -29.66 -29.87
C GLN A 352 72.34 -29.74 -29.60
N TRP A 353 71.55 -30.41 -30.47
CA TRP A 353 70.13 -30.65 -30.20
C TRP A 353 69.91 -31.47 -28.94
N GLU A 354 70.72 -32.49 -28.70
CA GLU A 354 70.65 -33.29 -27.46
C GLU A 354 70.99 -32.41 -26.25
N GLU A 355 71.99 -31.54 -26.34
CA GLU A 355 72.33 -30.59 -25.27
C GLU A 355 71.18 -29.65 -24.99
N ILE A 356 70.48 -29.12 -25.98
CA ILE A 356 69.28 -28.28 -25.80
C ILE A 356 68.18 -29.06 -25.10
N VAL A 357 67.91 -30.30 -25.49
CA VAL A 357 66.88 -31.14 -24.85
C VAL A 357 67.24 -31.36 -23.37
N VAL A 358 68.47 -31.71 -23.07
CA VAL A 358 68.94 -31.91 -21.69
C VAL A 358 68.79 -30.62 -20.88
N TYR A 359 69.20 -29.48 -21.45
CA TYR A 359 69.09 -28.19 -20.81
C TYR A 359 67.65 -27.85 -20.46
N LEU A 360 66.73 -27.95 -21.44
CA LEU A 360 65.31 -27.66 -21.27
C LEU A 360 64.61 -28.61 -20.30
N ASN A 361 64.98 -29.92 -20.36
CA ASN A 361 64.39 -30.88 -19.41
C ASN A 361 64.85 -30.64 -17.98
N LYS A 362 66.12 -30.21 -17.80
CA LYS A 362 66.64 -29.93 -16.49
C LYS A 362 66.12 -28.60 -15.91
N ASN A 363 66.10 -27.54 -16.69
CA ASN A 363 65.82 -26.17 -16.22
C ASN A 363 64.38 -25.68 -16.49
N ALA A 364 63.61 -26.40 -17.33
CA ALA A 364 62.25 -26.06 -17.64
C ALA A 364 61.27 -27.24 -17.35
N ASP A 365 61.48 -27.90 -16.20
CA ASP A 365 60.60 -28.90 -15.61
C ASP A 365 60.16 -30.03 -16.61
N GLY A 366 61.14 -30.59 -17.32
CA GLY A 366 60.89 -31.67 -18.27
C GLY A 366 60.15 -31.22 -19.52
N PHE A 367 60.48 -30.03 -20.05
CA PHE A 367 59.76 -29.40 -21.17
C PHE A 367 59.56 -30.31 -22.34
N SER A 368 60.61 -30.97 -22.86
CA SER A 368 60.53 -31.81 -24.05
C SER A 368 59.67 -33.05 -23.82
N GLU A 369 59.82 -33.72 -22.67
CA GLU A 369 59.05 -34.88 -22.28
C GLU A 369 57.57 -34.58 -22.13
N LYS A 370 57.25 -33.46 -21.45
CA LYS A 370 55.88 -33.02 -21.24
C LYS A 370 55.23 -32.54 -22.53
N LEU A 371 55.99 -31.91 -23.42
CA LEU A 371 55.47 -31.51 -24.71
C LEU A 371 55.11 -32.73 -25.60
N VAL A 372 55.91 -33.79 -25.59
CA VAL A 372 55.61 -35.06 -26.24
C VAL A 372 54.40 -35.72 -25.59
N ALA A 373 54.30 -35.69 -24.25
CA ALA A 373 53.14 -36.23 -23.53
C ALA A 373 51.84 -35.48 -23.90
N LEU A 374 51.93 -34.17 -24.10
CA LEU A 374 50.79 -33.33 -24.50
C LEU A 374 50.37 -33.59 -25.96
N TYR A 375 51.36 -33.71 -26.84
CA TYR A 375 51.14 -33.94 -28.28
C TYR A 375 52.08 -35.02 -28.80
N PRO A 376 51.69 -36.33 -28.68
CA PRO A 376 52.56 -37.47 -29.08
C PRO A 376 52.90 -37.52 -30.56
N ALA A 377 52.10 -36.87 -31.41
CA ALA A 377 52.29 -36.81 -32.86
C ALA A 377 53.24 -35.69 -33.33
N ILE A 378 53.98 -35.05 -32.41
CA ILE A 378 54.91 -33.94 -32.72
C ILE A 378 56.07 -34.47 -33.55
N LYS A 379 56.33 -33.83 -34.68
CA LYS A 379 57.46 -34.16 -35.54
C LYS A 379 58.77 -33.57 -35.03
N PRO A 380 59.93 -34.20 -35.33
CA PRO A 380 61.24 -33.67 -34.88
C PRO A 380 61.44 -32.19 -35.16
N GLN A 381 61.14 -31.69 -36.38
CA GLN A 381 61.26 -30.29 -36.71
C GLN A 381 60.24 -29.38 -35.96
N GLU A 382 59.06 -29.89 -35.63
CA GLU A 382 58.05 -29.16 -34.82
C GLU A 382 58.57 -29.02 -33.39
N MET A 383 59.17 -30.09 -32.82
CA MET A 383 59.79 -30.08 -31.51
C MET A 383 60.97 -29.12 -31.46
N GLN A 384 61.87 -29.16 -32.42
CA GLN A 384 63.00 -28.21 -32.55
C GLN A 384 62.54 -26.76 -32.58
N SER A 385 61.47 -26.47 -33.34
CA SER A 385 60.86 -25.12 -33.35
C SER A 385 60.33 -24.70 -31.97
N CYS A 386 59.66 -25.64 -31.28
CA CYS A 386 59.12 -25.37 -29.92
C CYS A 386 60.24 -25.11 -28.88
N MET A 387 61.36 -25.88 -28.97
CA MET A 387 62.51 -25.68 -28.09
C MET A 387 63.20 -24.30 -28.30
N LEU A 388 63.41 -23.91 -29.56
CA LEU A 388 63.96 -22.58 -29.85
C LEU A 388 63.01 -21.47 -29.45
N LEU A 389 61.70 -21.64 -29.63
CA LEU A 389 60.70 -20.65 -29.13
C LEU A 389 60.68 -20.56 -27.59
N LYS A 390 60.84 -21.69 -26.89
CA LYS A 390 60.95 -21.71 -25.43
C LYS A 390 62.18 -20.93 -24.93
N LEU A 391 63.23 -20.96 -25.71
CA LEU A 391 64.50 -20.26 -25.44
C LEU A 391 64.50 -18.81 -26.01
N GLU A 392 63.37 -18.37 -26.54
CA GLU A 392 63.13 -17.02 -27.09
C GLU A 392 64.06 -16.62 -28.23
N PHE A 393 64.44 -17.58 -29.10
CA PHE A 393 65.05 -17.22 -30.40
C PHE A 393 64.07 -16.44 -31.27
N THR A 394 64.53 -15.48 -32.01
CA THR A 394 63.71 -14.69 -32.93
C THR A 394 63.27 -15.53 -34.14
N ASN A 395 62.19 -15.16 -34.80
CA ASN A 395 61.73 -15.84 -36.04
C ASN A 395 62.81 -15.92 -37.10
N GLN A 396 63.65 -14.91 -37.22
CA GLN A 396 64.79 -14.86 -38.16
C GLN A 396 65.85 -15.92 -37.77
N GLN A 397 66.22 -15.99 -36.52
CA GLN A 397 67.19 -16.99 -36.01
C GLN A 397 66.65 -18.43 -36.16
N ILE A 398 65.38 -18.65 -35.81
CA ILE A 398 64.73 -19.98 -35.99
C ILE A 398 64.73 -20.36 -37.47
N ALA A 399 64.42 -19.42 -38.34
CA ALA A 399 64.41 -19.65 -39.78
C ALA A 399 65.78 -20.01 -40.35
N ALA A 400 66.86 -19.31 -39.90
CA ALA A 400 68.24 -19.65 -40.25
C ALA A 400 68.64 -21.02 -39.75
N ILE A 401 68.44 -21.32 -38.45
CA ILE A 401 68.82 -22.61 -37.82
C ILE A 401 68.07 -23.79 -38.44
N LEU A 402 66.82 -23.64 -38.82
CA LEU A 402 66.02 -24.72 -39.39
C LEU A 402 66.05 -24.73 -40.94
N CYS A 403 66.86 -23.90 -41.56
CA CYS A 403 66.97 -23.73 -43.03
C CYS A 403 65.60 -23.50 -43.70
N LYS A 404 64.78 -22.59 -43.16
CA LYS A 404 63.46 -22.25 -43.65
C LYS A 404 63.27 -20.76 -43.79
N THR A 405 62.20 -20.36 -44.48
CA THR A 405 61.80 -18.95 -44.54
C THR A 405 61.05 -18.56 -43.26
N GLN A 406 61.12 -17.30 -42.89
CA GLN A 406 60.39 -16.75 -41.71
C GLN A 406 58.87 -17.03 -41.85
N GLN A 407 58.36 -16.92 -43.08
CA GLN A 407 56.94 -17.23 -43.35
C GLN A 407 56.62 -18.71 -43.12
N ALA A 408 57.53 -19.63 -43.49
CA ALA A 408 57.37 -21.07 -43.24
C ALA A 408 57.33 -21.40 -41.72
N ILE A 409 58.17 -20.72 -40.91
CA ILE A 409 58.17 -20.82 -39.46
C ILE A 409 56.83 -20.33 -38.86
N THR A 410 56.34 -19.16 -39.33
CA THR A 410 55.07 -18.61 -38.87
C THR A 410 53.90 -19.56 -39.18
N ASN A 411 53.90 -20.13 -40.39
CA ASN A 411 52.87 -21.10 -40.80
C ASN A 411 52.98 -22.40 -40.03
N LEU A 412 54.17 -22.87 -39.74
CA LEU A 412 54.43 -24.06 -38.91
C LEU A 412 53.83 -23.86 -37.51
N ARG A 413 54.07 -22.69 -36.88
CA ARG A 413 53.54 -22.37 -35.53
C ARG A 413 52.02 -22.34 -35.50
N LYS A 414 51.36 -21.73 -36.50
CA LYS A 414 49.90 -21.72 -36.59
C LYS A 414 49.35 -23.13 -36.71
N ARG A 415 49.94 -23.96 -37.63
CA ARG A 415 49.51 -25.34 -37.77
C ARG A 415 49.74 -26.19 -36.55
N LEU A 416 50.83 -25.97 -35.85
CA LEU A 416 51.17 -26.69 -34.62
C LEU A 416 50.17 -26.31 -33.50
N TYR A 417 49.83 -25.03 -33.33
CA TYR A 417 48.82 -24.60 -32.40
C TYR A 417 47.47 -25.24 -32.68
N GLN A 418 47.02 -25.24 -33.94
CA GLN A 418 45.79 -25.87 -34.39
C GLN A 418 45.77 -27.37 -34.09
N LYS A 419 46.89 -28.08 -34.35
CA LYS A 419 47.00 -29.50 -34.09
C LYS A 419 47.03 -29.85 -32.59
N MET A 420 47.65 -29.00 -31.76
CA MET A 420 47.78 -29.27 -30.31
C MET A 420 46.45 -28.96 -29.57
N PHE A 421 45.69 -28.00 -30.03
CA PHE A 421 44.50 -27.50 -29.28
C PHE A 421 43.18 -27.70 -30.01
N ASP A 422 43.24 -28.24 -31.25
CA ASP A 422 42.05 -28.37 -32.12
C ASP A 422 41.27 -27.09 -32.32
N LYS A 423 41.99 -25.96 -32.37
CA LYS A 423 41.44 -24.59 -32.50
C LYS A 423 42.25 -23.77 -33.47
N GLU A 424 41.60 -22.94 -34.29
CA GLU A 424 42.30 -21.91 -35.03
C GLU A 424 42.97 -20.94 -34.08
N GLY A 425 44.23 -20.61 -34.35
CA GLY A 425 44.99 -19.67 -33.51
C GLY A 425 46.12 -19.00 -34.26
N THR A 426 46.71 -18.01 -33.62
CA THR A 426 47.82 -17.24 -34.12
C THR A 426 49.18 -17.86 -33.78
N ALA A 427 50.23 -17.48 -34.50
CA ALA A 427 51.59 -17.89 -34.13
C ALA A 427 52.01 -17.37 -32.76
N ASP A 428 51.44 -16.26 -32.30
CA ASP A 428 51.77 -15.63 -31.00
C ASP A 428 51.08 -16.36 -29.84
N GLU A 429 49.94 -16.93 -30.04
CA GLU A 429 49.27 -17.79 -29.04
C GLU A 429 50.12 -19.04 -28.70
N LEU A 430 50.71 -19.66 -29.73
CA LEU A 430 51.67 -20.74 -29.46
C LEU A 430 52.89 -20.29 -28.67
N ASN A 431 53.43 -19.09 -28.98
CA ASN A 431 54.57 -18.55 -28.24
C ASN A 431 54.19 -18.28 -26.78
N GLN A 432 53.03 -17.67 -26.56
CA GLN A 432 52.54 -17.38 -25.22
C GLN A 432 52.33 -18.67 -24.42
N PHE A 433 51.75 -19.70 -25.06
CA PHE A 433 51.64 -21.01 -24.44
C PHE A 433 52.99 -21.61 -24.07
N LEU A 434 53.94 -21.70 -25.01
CA LEU A 434 55.25 -22.30 -24.79
C LEU A 434 56.08 -21.54 -23.73
N ARG A 435 55.93 -20.24 -23.62
CA ARG A 435 56.58 -19.45 -22.56
C ARG A 435 56.16 -19.92 -21.17
N LEU A 436 54.85 -20.19 -21.00
CA LEU A 436 54.27 -20.58 -19.71
C LEU A 436 54.34 -22.11 -19.47
N PHE A 437 54.57 -22.90 -20.54
CA PHE A 437 54.60 -24.35 -20.43
C PHE A 437 56.01 -24.86 -20.02
N PRO A 438 56.13 -25.92 -19.21
CA PRO A 438 55.06 -26.61 -18.52
C PRO A 438 54.67 -25.92 -17.22
N MET A 439 53.38 -25.63 -17.11
CA MET A 439 52.84 -25.17 -15.82
C MET A 439 52.41 -26.39 -15.01
N LYS A 440 52.63 -26.41 -13.71
CA LYS A 440 52.00 -27.38 -12.81
C LYS A 440 50.49 -27.34 -13.02
N LYS A 441 49.83 -28.53 -13.24
CA LYS A 441 48.39 -28.65 -13.35
C LYS A 441 47.68 -27.89 -12.24
N GLY A 442 46.95 -26.84 -12.58
CA GLY A 442 46.22 -26.02 -11.64
C GLY A 442 45.78 -24.65 -12.18
N LEU A 443 45.87 -24.40 -13.49
CA LEU A 443 45.21 -23.23 -14.14
C LEU A 443 44.15 -23.72 -15.12
#